data_236233b291579d20550c1573f1eb94de
#
_entry.id   236233b291579d20550c1573f1eb94de
#
_cell.length_a   1.000
_cell.length_b   1.000
_cell.length_c   1.000
_cell.angle_alpha   90.00
_cell.angle_beta   90.00
_cell.angle_gamma   90.00
#
_symmetry.space_group_name_H-M   'P 1'
#
loop_
_entity.id
_entity.type
_entity.pdbx_description
1 polymer ?
#
loop_
_entity_poly.entity_id
_entity_poly.type
_entity_poly.pdbx_seq_one_letter_code
_entity_poly.pdbx_strand_id
1 'polypeptide(L)'
;YLKSDMFREVSSTMRMMNDLQDRIARFENMATADPSNDMAHFSLGSAYFDADRFADSVASFEECIKLNPDMTRAMELCGTALIKLGKTKEAKIHLLKGYEQAASRGERRVQDAIAQILKEASIEIPAVEKNSSNAPTGTPLEEPPLPGAIGKWIFEHVDSDTWNAWIGQGTKVINELRLDFSRKEDQSTYESYMIEFLGIPNDVVIKDQSED
;
A
#
# COMPACT_ATOMS: atom_id res chain seq x y z
N TYR A 1 14.52 25.05 40.79
CA TYR A 1 14.60 24.73 39.35
C TYR A 1 13.71 23.53 38.98
N LEU A 2 13.80 22.38 39.63
CA LEU A 2 13.02 21.17 39.34
C LEU A 2 11.49 21.35 39.38
N LYS A 3 10.96 22.17 40.28
CA LYS A 3 9.50 22.43 40.38
C LYS A 3 8.96 23.25 39.22
N SER A 4 9.74 24.19 38.68
CA SER A 4 9.35 25.06 37.58
C SER A 4 9.25 24.26 36.25
N ASP A 5 10.17 23.32 36.02
CA ASP A 5 10.17 22.50 34.81
C ASP A 5 9.03 21.49 34.83
N MET A 6 8.74 20.87 35.97
CA MET A 6 7.59 19.98 36.15
C MET A 6 6.25 20.70 35.91
N PHE A 7 6.08 21.94 36.35
CA PHE A 7 4.87 22.74 36.10
C PHE A 7 4.71 23.11 34.62
N ARG A 8 5.80 23.38 33.92
CA ARG A 8 5.76 23.64 32.47
C ARG A 8 5.36 22.39 31.69
N GLU A 9 5.91 21.26 32.05
CA GLU A 9 5.62 19.97 31.40
C GLU A 9 4.16 19.55 31.59
N VAL A 10 3.63 19.66 32.82
CA VAL A 10 2.22 19.41 33.14
C VAL A 10 1.30 20.38 32.37
N SER A 11 1.63 21.66 32.32
CA SER A 11 0.83 22.65 31.58
C SER A 11 0.85 22.41 30.07
N SER A 12 1.98 21.97 29.51
CA SER A 12 2.10 21.60 28.10
C SER A 12 1.25 20.36 27.78
N THR A 13 1.33 19.32 28.58
CA THR A 13 0.54 18.10 28.45
C THR A 13 -0.96 18.38 28.54
N MET A 14 -1.39 19.19 29.53
CA MET A 14 -2.80 19.60 29.65
C MET A 14 -3.30 20.35 28.40
N ARG A 15 -2.47 21.24 27.84
CA ARG A 15 -2.85 21.95 26.61
C ARG A 15 -2.99 21.01 25.43
N MET A 16 -2.06 20.08 25.23
CA MET A 16 -2.14 19.08 24.16
C MET A 16 -3.38 18.20 24.31
N MET A 17 -3.74 17.80 25.55
CA MET A 17 -4.95 17.02 25.80
C MET A 17 -6.22 17.82 25.46
N ASN A 18 -6.29 19.10 25.81
CA ASN A 18 -7.43 19.95 25.47
C ASN A 18 -7.56 20.12 23.96
N ASP A 19 -6.44 20.40 23.27
CA ASP A 19 -6.43 20.54 21.80
C ASP A 19 -6.91 19.26 21.10
N LEU A 20 -6.57 18.10 21.66
CA LEU A 20 -7.00 16.80 21.13
C LEU A 20 -8.50 16.56 21.35
N GLN A 21 -9.03 16.90 22.54
CA GLN A 21 -10.46 16.82 22.81
C GLN A 21 -11.28 17.76 21.93
N ASP A 22 -10.79 18.98 21.69
CA ASP A 22 -11.44 19.94 20.79
C ASP A 22 -11.44 19.42 19.33
N ARG A 23 -10.37 18.75 18.91
CA ARG A 23 -10.30 18.09 17.60
C ARG A 23 -11.34 16.96 17.49
N ILE A 24 -11.44 16.10 18.48
CA ILE A 24 -12.42 15.01 18.54
C ILE A 24 -13.84 15.60 18.43
N ALA A 25 -14.20 16.53 19.29
CA ALA A 25 -15.53 17.14 19.31
C ALA A 25 -15.89 17.79 17.95
N ARG A 26 -14.94 18.44 17.30
CA ARG A 26 -15.13 19.02 15.98
C ARG A 26 -15.42 17.94 14.92
N PHE A 27 -14.66 16.86 14.90
CA PHE A 27 -14.87 15.79 13.91
C PHE A 27 -16.09 14.93 14.20
N GLU A 28 -16.48 14.73 15.48
CA GLU A 28 -17.75 14.14 15.86
C GLU A 28 -18.94 14.96 15.29
N ASN A 29 -18.88 16.28 15.44
CA ASN A 29 -19.89 17.19 14.87
C ASN A 29 -19.92 17.09 13.33
N MET A 30 -18.77 17.03 12.68
CA MET A 30 -18.71 16.90 11.21
C MET A 30 -19.31 15.57 10.73
N ALA A 31 -18.93 14.45 11.35
CA ALA A 31 -19.45 13.13 11.00
C ALA A 31 -20.95 13.00 11.31
N THR A 32 -21.43 13.68 12.36
CA THR A 32 -22.86 13.71 12.70
C THR A 32 -23.66 14.58 11.72
N ALA A 33 -23.10 15.71 11.30
CA ALA A 33 -23.76 16.63 10.35
C ALA A 33 -23.86 16.04 8.94
N ASP A 34 -22.86 15.27 8.52
CA ASP A 34 -22.83 14.56 7.25
C ASP A 34 -22.29 13.13 7.45
N PRO A 35 -23.16 12.15 7.75
CA PRO A 35 -22.76 10.77 7.96
C PRO A 35 -22.20 10.07 6.70
N SER A 36 -22.39 10.66 5.52
CA SER A 36 -21.87 10.13 4.25
C SER A 36 -20.46 10.65 3.89
N ASN A 37 -19.90 11.52 4.71
CA ASN A 37 -18.59 12.13 4.49
C ASN A 37 -17.47 11.19 5.00
N ASP A 38 -16.83 10.46 4.08
CA ASP A 38 -15.74 9.55 4.37
C ASP A 38 -14.54 10.24 5.03
N MET A 39 -14.23 11.49 4.63
CA MET A 39 -13.13 12.27 5.20
C MET A 39 -13.42 12.73 6.63
N ALA A 40 -14.69 12.98 6.99
CA ALA A 40 -15.07 13.29 8.36
C ALA A 40 -14.82 12.08 9.28
N HIS A 41 -15.24 10.89 8.84
CA HIS A 41 -14.98 9.63 9.55
C HIS A 41 -13.50 9.28 9.63
N PHE A 42 -12.72 9.51 8.55
CA PHE A 42 -11.28 9.35 8.56
C PHE A 42 -10.61 10.27 9.59
N SER A 43 -10.98 11.56 9.60
CA SER A 43 -10.40 12.55 10.51
C SER A 43 -10.76 12.26 11.97
N LEU A 44 -12.00 11.80 12.21
CA LEU A 44 -12.46 11.37 13.54
C LEU A 44 -11.69 10.15 14.02
N GLY A 45 -11.57 9.13 13.17
CA GLY A 45 -10.78 7.93 13.47
C GLY A 45 -9.33 8.24 13.82
N SER A 46 -8.71 9.17 13.07
CA SER A 46 -7.35 9.63 13.34
C SER A 46 -7.24 10.39 14.67
N ALA A 47 -8.23 11.24 15.00
CA ALA A 47 -8.23 11.96 16.27
C ALA A 47 -8.42 11.01 17.47
N TYR A 48 -9.27 9.99 17.34
CA TYR A 48 -9.40 8.94 18.36
C TYR A 48 -8.12 8.11 18.49
N PHE A 49 -7.44 7.82 17.36
CA PHE A 49 -6.18 7.09 17.36
C PHE A 49 -5.10 7.85 18.14
N ASP A 50 -4.98 9.16 17.89
CA ASP A 50 -4.06 10.06 18.58
C ASP A 50 -4.38 10.19 20.10
N ALA A 51 -5.63 9.90 20.48
CA ALA A 51 -6.10 9.89 21.89
C ALA A 51 -6.01 8.51 22.55
N ASP A 52 -5.38 7.52 21.92
CA ASP A 52 -5.33 6.12 22.33
C ASP A 52 -6.73 5.47 22.52
N ARG A 53 -7.78 6.10 21.98
CA ARG A 53 -9.16 5.58 21.96
C ARG A 53 -9.33 4.62 20.78
N PHE A 54 -8.57 3.52 20.79
CA PHE A 54 -8.47 2.61 19.65
C PHE A 54 -9.80 1.97 19.25
N ALA A 55 -10.70 1.69 20.18
CA ALA A 55 -12.02 1.12 19.84
C ALA A 55 -12.88 2.11 19.05
N ASP A 56 -12.93 3.37 19.46
CA ASP A 56 -13.67 4.42 18.75
C ASP A 56 -13.01 4.75 17.40
N SER A 57 -11.68 4.69 17.37
CA SER A 57 -10.88 4.85 16.15
C SER A 57 -11.24 3.78 15.10
N VAL A 58 -11.29 2.50 15.49
CA VAL A 58 -11.69 1.40 14.60
C VAL A 58 -13.09 1.63 14.05
N ALA A 59 -14.08 1.95 14.90
CA ALA A 59 -15.45 2.19 14.44
C ALA A 59 -15.51 3.32 13.39
N SER A 60 -14.76 4.40 13.61
CA SER A 60 -14.72 5.53 12.66
C SER A 60 -14.02 5.17 11.36
N PHE A 61 -12.91 4.41 11.40
CA PHE A 61 -12.24 3.96 10.18
C PHE A 61 -13.06 2.92 9.41
N GLU A 62 -13.80 2.04 10.08
CA GLU A 62 -14.70 1.09 9.42
C GLU A 62 -15.81 1.80 8.66
N GLU A 63 -16.43 2.85 9.22
CA GLU A 63 -17.41 3.67 8.49
C GLU A 63 -16.73 4.40 7.31
N CYS A 64 -15.53 4.94 7.48
CA CYS A 64 -14.76 5.51 6.39
C CYS A 64 -14.51 4.50 5.25
N ILE A 65 -14.05 3.30 5.57
CA ILE A 65 -13.77 2.22 4.60
C ILE A 65 -15.04 1.74 3.90
N LYS A 66 -16.18 1.75 4.60
CA LYS A 66 -17.47 1.40 4.03
C LYS A 66 -17.95 2.43 3.01
N LEU A 67 -17.75 3.72 3.28
CA LEU A 67 -18.10 4.82 2.39
C LEU A 67 -17.11 4.93 1.22
N ASN A 68 -15.83 4.70 1.49
CA ASN A 68 -14.75 4.76 0.51
C ASN A 68 -13.84 3.52 0.65
N PRO A 69 -14.20 2.43 -0.04
CA PRO A 69 -13.44 1.17 0.02
C PRO A 69 -12.02 1.27 -0.53
N ASP A 70 -11.68 2.37 -1.19
CA ASP A 70 -10.37 2.60 -1.82
C ASP A 70 -9.41 3.39 -0.94
N MET A 71 -9.82 3.76 0.27
CA MET A 71 -8.96 4.53 1.17
C MET A 71 -7.98 3.62 1.93
N THR A 72 -6.88 3.27 1.27
CA THR A 72 -5.81 2.39 1.79
C THR A 72 -5.23 2.87 3.13
N ARG A 73 -5.12 4.19 3.31
CA ARG A 73 -4.65 4.78 4.56
C ARG A 73 -5.60 4.53 5.74
N ALA A 74 -6.91 4.51 5.50
CA ALA A 74 -7.88 4.15 6.54
C ALA A 74 -7.75 2.68 6.95
N MET A 75 -7.48 1.79 5.98
CA MET A 75 -7.23 0.37 6.26
C MET A 75 -5.97 0.15 7.08
N GLU A 76 -4.89 0.87 6.76
CA GLU A 76 -3.63 0.84 7.51
C GLU A 76 -3.85 1.24 8.98
N LEU A 77 -4.50 2.38 9.22
CA LEU A 77 -4.72 2.89 10.57
C LEU A 77 -5.74 2.05 11.36
N CYS A 78 -6.79 1.54 10.69
CA CYS A 78 -7.75 0.62 11.28
C CYS A 78 -7.06 -0.67 11.75
N GLY A 79 -6.25 -1.28 10.88
CA GLY A 79 -5.49 -2.47 11.23
C GLY A 79 -4.50 -2.21 12.37
N THR A 80 -3.85 -1.07 12.39
CA THR A 80 -2.94 -0.67 13.49
C THR A 80 -3.70 -0.52 14.81
N ALA A 81 -4.86 0.13 14.81
CA ALA A 81 -5.71 0.28 16.00
C ALA A 81 -6.20 -1.08 16.52
N LEU A 82 -6.58 -1.99 15.62
CA LEU A 82 -6.97 -3.36 15.96
C LEU A 82 -5.82 -4.15 16.60
N ILE A 83 -4.58 -3.98 16.12
CA ILE A 83 -3.39 -4.58 16.76
C ILE A 83 -3.21 -4.04 18.17
N LYS A 84 -3.37 -2.72 18.38
CA LYS A 84 -3.29 -2.11 19.71
C LYS A 84 -4.34 -2.64 20.67
N LEU A 85 -5.50 -3.08 20.16
CA LEU A 85 -6.56 -3.75 20.92
C LEU A 85 -6.34 -5.25 21.11
N GLY A 86 -5.27 -5.83 20.57
CA GLY A 86 -5.01 -7.28 20.60
C GLY A 86 -5.88 -8.10 19.64
N LYS A 87 -6.61 -7.45 18.73
CA LYS A 87 -7.53 -8.05 17.76
C LYS A 87 -6.81 -8.40 16.44
N THR A 88 -5.75 -9.20 16.53
CA THR A 88 -4.86 -9.49 15.40
C THR A 88 -5.58 -10.15 14.21
N LYS A 89 -6.62 -10.96 14.45
CA LYS A 89 -7.37 -11.61 13.35
C LYS A 89 -8.16 -10.60 12.52
N GLU A 90 -8.81 -9.64 13.18
CA GLU A 90 -9.55 -8.55 12.51
C GLU A 90 -8.56 -7.61 11.78
N ALA A 91 -7.46 -7.26 12.45
CA ALA A 91 -6.39 -6.44 11.86
C ALA A 91 -5.85 -7.04 10.56
N LYS A 92 -5.63 -8.36 10.52
CA LYS A 92 -5.15 -9.06 9.34
C LYS A 92 -6.02 -8.77 8.10
N ILE A 93 -7.34 -8.77 8.26
CA ILE A 93 -8.29 -8.57 7.14
C ILE A 93 -8.09 -7.18 6.52
N HIS A 94 -8.07 -6.12 7.36
CA HIS A 94 -7.90 -4.75 6.88
C HIS A 94 -6.52 -4.50 6.30
N LEU A 95 -5.48 -5.01 6.96
CA LEU A 95 -4.08 -4.80 6.53
C LEU A 95 -3.79 -5.52 5.21
N LEU A 96 -4.22 -6.77 5.03
CA LEU A 96 -3.97 -7.48 3.77
C LEU A 96 -4.73 -6.84 2.61
N LYS A 97 -6.00 -6.46 2.82
CA LYS A 97 -6.77 -5.75 1.80
C LYS A 97 -6.12 -4.41 1.43
N GLY A 98 -5.69 -3.64 2.44
CA GLY A 98 -4.98 -2.37 2.23
C GLY A 98 -3.65 -2.56 1.51
N TYR A 99 -2.90 -3.61 1.82
CA TYR A 99 -1.64 -3.96 1.16
C TYR A 99 -1.84 -4.25 -0.33
N GLU A 100 -2.81 -5.11 -0.67
CA GLU A 100 -3.13 -5.47 -2.05
C GLU A 100 -3.60 -4.25 -2.86
N GLN A 101 -4.48 -3.42 -2.29
CA GLN A 101 -4.96 -2.21 -2.96
C GLN A 101 -3.85 -1.16 -3.13
N ALA A 102 -3.01 -0.96 -2.13
CA ALA A 102 -1.87 -0.05 -2.22
C ALA A 102 -0.88 -0.51 -3.31
N ALA A 103 -0.63 -1.83 -3.40
CA ALA A 103 0.20 -2.41 -4.45
C ALA A 103 -0.38 -2.16 -5.84
N SER A 104 -1.67 -2.44 -6.05
CA SER A 104 -2.34 -2.26 -7.35
C SER A 104 -2.40 -0.80 -7.81
N ARG A 105 -2.37 0.15 -6.88
CA ARG A 105 -2.42 1.61 -7.15
C ARG A 105 -1.05 2.28 -7.15
N GLY A 106 0.01 1.53 -6.89
CA GLY A 106 1.37 2.07 -6.81
C GLY A 106 1.61 2.98 -5.60
N GLU A 107 0.82 2.85 -4.54
CA GLU A 107 0.93 3.62 -3.29
C GLU A 107 2.03 3.03 -2.39
N ARG A 108 3.28 3.03 -2.85
CA ARG A 108 4.42 2.36 -2.21
C ARG A 108 4.58 2.71 -0.72
N ARG A 109 4.41 3.98 -0.36
CA ARG A 109 4.57 4.41 1.05
C ARG A 109 3.58 3.74 1.99
N VAL A 110 2.33 3.58 1.55
CA VAL A 110 1.28 2.90 2.32
C VAL A 110 1.53 1.40 2.33
N GLN A 111 1.89 0.82 1.19
CA GLN A 111 2.24 -0.58 1.05
C GLN A 111 3.40 -0.97 1.99
N ASP A 112 4.49 -0.21 2.00
CA ASP A 112 5.65 -0.44 2.86
C ASP A 112 5.29 -0.30 4.35
N ALA A 113 4.49 0.71 4.70
CA ALA A 113 4.00 0.89 6.06
C ALA A 113 3.17 -0.30 6.54
N ILE A 114 2.24 -0.78 5.71
CA ILE A 114 1.42 -1.96 6.03
C ILE A 114 2.29 -3.21 6.13
N ALA A 115 3.25 -3.41 5.22
CA ALA A 115 4.18 -4.53 5.26
C ALA A 115 4.98 -4.58 6.57
N GLN A 116 5.44 -3.41 7.04
CA GLN A 116 6.13 -3.30 8.32
C GLN A 116 5.23 -3.68 9.50
N ILE A 117 3.99 -3.19 9.52
CA ILE A 117 3.00 -3.50 10.56
C ILE A 117 2.70 -5.01 10.59
N LEU A 118 2.48 -5.62 9.43
CA LEU A 118 2.23 -7.05 9.30
C LEU A 118 3.41 -7.88 9.83
N LYS A 119 4.64 -7.48 9.50
CA LYS A 119 5.87 -8.12 9.98
C LYS A 119 6.00 -8.02 11.51
N GLU A 120 5.77 -6.85 12.08
CA GLU A 120 5.85 -6.63 13.54
C GLU A 120 4.78 -7.42 14.30
N ALA A 121 3.59 -7.55 13.71
CA ALA A 121 2.49 -8.34 14.27
C ALA A 121 2.64 -9.84 14.03
N SER A 122 3.73 -10.30 13.38
CA SER A 122 3.95 -11.69 12.97
C SER A 122 2.79 -12.25 12.13
N ILE A 123 2.16 -11.38 11.34
CA ILE A 123 1.15 -11.75 10.36
C ILE A 123 1.89 -11.99 9.06
N GLU A 124 1.90 -13.23 8.60
CA GLU A 124 2.39 -13.53 7.26
C GLU A 124 1.54 -12.76 6.25
N ILE A 125 2.20 -11.91 5.46
CA ILE A 125 1.65 -11.48 4.18
C ILE A 125 1.50 -12.81 3.45
N PRO A 126 0.26 -13.26 3.10
CA PRO A 126 0.16 -14.38 2.18
C PRO A 126 1.12 -13.97 1.08
N ALA A 127 2.13 -14.80 0.80
CA ALA A 127 2.78 -14.66 -0.47
C ALA A 127 1.58 -14.46 -1.39
N VAL A 128 1.42 -13.23 -1.96
CA VAL A 128 0.50 -13.09 -3.07
C VAL A 128 0.89 -14.31 -3.83
N GLU A 129 0.01 -15.31 -3.83
CA GLU A 129 0.18 -16.36 -4.79
C GLU A 129 0.22 -15.52 -6.04
N LYS A 130 1.45 -15.19 -6.43
CA LYS A 130 1.75 -14.86 -7.80
C LYS A 130 1.13 -16.07 -8.41
N ASN A 131 -0.13 -15.89 -8.90
CA ASN A 131 -0.93 -16.99 -9.37
C ASN A 131 0.01 -17.93 -10.09
N SER A 132 0.55 -18.91 -9.36
CA SER A 132 1.35 -19.97 -9.96
C SER A 132 0.44 -20.98 -10.64
N SER A 133 -0.84 -20.67 -10.74
CA SER A 133 -1.68 -21.03 -11.86
C SER A 133 -1.63 -19.89 -12.89
N ASN A 134 -0.43 -19.44 -13.25
CA ASN A 134 -0.20 -18.60 -14.41
C ASN A 134 -0.31 -19.42 -15.71
N ALA A 135 -1.44 -20.04 -15.87
CA ALA A 135 -2.01 -20.07 -17.19
C ALA A 135 -2.61 -18.68 -17.39
N PRO A 136 -2.18 -17.89 -18.39
CA PRO A 136 -2.75 -16.61 -18.69
C PRO A 136 -4.26 -16.76 -18.85
N THR A 137 -5.04 -16.01 -18.05
CA THR A 137 -6.51 -16.09 -18.09
C THR A 137 -7.08 -15.35 -19.30
N GLY A 138 -6.22 -14.59 -19.99
CA GLY A 138 -6.51 -13.86 -21.22
C GLY A 138 -6.02 -14.60 -22.48
N THR A 139 -6.04 -13.91 -23.62
CA THR A 139 -5.51 -14.43 -24.89
C THR A 139 -4.00 -14.64 -24.78
N PRO A 140 -3.49 -15.89 -25.00
CA PRO A 140 -2.05 -16.14 -24.96
C PRO A 140 -1.29 -15.29 -25.97
N LEU A 141 -0.03 -15.00 -25.66
CA LEU A 141 0.88 -14.42 -26.67
C LEU A 141 1.11 -15.41 -27.81
N GLU A 142 1.27 -14.95 -29.03
CA GLU A 142 1.52 -15.81 -30.19
C GLU A 142 2.98 -16.32 -30.25
N GLU A 143 3.90 -15.47 -29.75
CA GLU A 143 5.33 -15.77 -29.67
C GLU A 143 6.00 -15.07 -28.49
N PRO A 144 7.18 -15.51 -28.02
CA PRO A 144 7.94 -14.81 -27.00
C PRO A 144 8.27 -13.38 -27.44
N PRO A 145 7.88 -12.35 -26.66
CA PRO A 145 8.05 -10.95 -27.07
C PRO A 145 9.50 -10.45 -26.97
N LEU A 146 10.35 -11.18 -26.28
CA LEU A 146 11.77 -10.89 -26.07
C LEU A 146 12.58 -12.18 -26.19
N PRO A 147 13.86 -12.11 -26.54
CA PRO A 147 14.77 -13.25 -26.46
C PRO A 147 15.10 -13.60 -25.01
N GLY A 148 15.78 -14.74 -24.79
CA GLY A 148 16.30 -15.15 -23.50
C GLY A 148 15.28 -15.73 -22.53
N ALA A 149 15.73 -15.92 -21.28
CA ALA A 149 14.94 -16.52 -20.22
C ALA A 149 13.75 -15.63 -19.80
N ILE A 150 13.93 -14.32 -19.84
CA ILE A 150 12.88 -13.32 -19.54
C ILE A 150 11.75 -13.43 -20.58
N GLY A 151 12.07 -13.43 -21.86
CA GLY A 151 11.07 -13.52 -22.94
C GLY A 151 10.29 -14.82 -22.90
N LYS A 152 10.95 -15.94 -22.62
CA LYS A 152 10.30 -17.23 -22.44
C LYS A 152 9.35 -17.24 -21.24
N TRP A 153 9.78 -16.67 -20.12
CA TRP A 153 8.93 -16.57 -18.93
C TRP A 153 7.69 -15.72 -19.19
N ILE A 154 7.85 -14.56 -19.87
CA ILE A 154 6.72 -13.70 -20.27
C ILE A 154 5.74 -14.49 -21.13
N PHE A 155 6.23 -15.22 -22.13
CA PHE A 155 5.40 -16.02 -23.02
C PHE A 155 4.58 -17.08 -22.28
N GLU A 156 5.15 -17.70 -21.26
CA GLU A 156 4.52 -18.76 -20.47
C GLU A 156 3.55 -18.23 -19.39
N HIS A 157 3.72 -16.97 -18.94
CA HIS A 157 3.06 -16.46 -17.73
C HIS A 157 2.28 -15.16 -17.91
N VAL A 158 2.36 -14.51 -19.06
CA VAL A 158 1.74 -13.20 -19.33
C VAL A 158 0.80 -13.30 -20.52
N ASP A 159 -0.44 -12.83 -20.36
CA ASP A 159 -1.40 -12.72 -21.45
C ASP A 159 -1.20 -11.46 -22.30
N SER A 160 -1.83 -11.44 -23.48
CA SER A 160 -1.75 -10.32 -24.43
C SER A 160 -2.22 -8.99 -23.84
N ASP A 161 -3.24 -9.02 -22.96
CA ASP A 161 -3.79 -7.79 -22.37
C ASP A 161 -2.79 -7.19 -21.38
N THR A 162 -2.20 -8.02 -20.53
CA THR A 162 -1.15 -7.63 -19.58
C THR A 162 0.11 -7.15 -20.30
N TRP A 163 0.50 -7.84 -21.39
CA TRP A 163 1.63 -7.39 -22.20
C TRP A 163 1.36 -6.04 -22.88
N ASN A 164 0.17 -5.84 -23.43
CA ASN A 164 -0.21 -4.56 -24.04
C ASN A 164 -0.29 -3.43 -23.00
N ALA A 165 -0.73 -3.73 -21.79
CA ALA A 165 -0.71 -2.78 -20.68
C ALA A 165 0.74 -2.36 -20.33
N TRP A 166 1.68 -3.32 -20.33
CA TRP A 166 3.12 -3.01 -20.20
C TRP A 166 3.63 -2.12 -21.32
N ILE A 167 3.32 -2.42 -22.58
CA ILE A 167 3.76 -1.59 -23.73
C ILE A 167 3.29 -0.14 -23.56
N GLY A 168 2.02 0.06 -23.12
CA GLY A 168 1.48 1.38 -22.82
C GLY A 168 2.22 2.08 -21.66
N GLN A 169 2.52 1.35 -20.60
CA GLN A 169 3.25 1.88 -19.45
C GLN A 169 4.73 2.12 -19.76
N GLY A 170 5.37 1.20 -20.44
CA GLY A 170 6.76 1.31 -20.88
C GLY A 170 7.01 2.54 -21.75
N THR A 171 6.06 2.87 -22.63
CA THR A 171 6.11 4.10 -23.43
C THR A 171 6.11 5.35 -22.54
N LYS A 172 5.33 5.37 -21.47
CA LYS A 172 5.34 6.49 -20.49
C LYS A 172 6.69 6.57 -19.77
N VAL A 173 7.22 5.44 -19.32
CA VAL A 173 8.55 5.37 -18.66
C VAL A 173 9.64 5.95 -19.56
N ILE A 174 9.65 5.58 -20.85
CA ILE A 174 10.61 6.11 -21.83
C ILE A 174 10.50 7.64 -21.94
N ASN A 175 9.28 8.16 -22.05
CA ASN A 175 9.04 9.59 -22.22
C ASN A 175 9.34 10.39 -20.95
N GLU A 176 8.93 9.93 -19.79
CA GLU A 176 9.11 10.61 -18.52
C GLU A 176 10.58 10.66 -18.09
N LEU A 177 11.29 9.54 -18.23
CA LEU A 177 12.70 9.43 -17.88
C LEU A 177 13.63 9.83 -19.04
N ARG A 178 13.08 10.11 -20.24
CA ARG A 178 13.84 10.44 -21.46
C ARG A 178 14.92 9.40 -21.76
N LEU A 179 14.56 8.12 -21.68
CA LEU A 179 15.48 7.03 -21.89
C LEU A 179 15.99 6.99 -23.33
N ASP A 180 17.31 6.81 -23.47
CA ASP A 180 18.01 6.65 -24.73
C ASP A 180 18.57 5.22 -24.82
N PHE A 181 17.90 4.37 -25.60
CA PHE A 181 18.28 2.95 -25.75
C PHE A 181 19.63 2.70 -26.42
N SER A 182 20.33 3.75 -26.86
CA SER A 182 21.74 3.63 -27.23
C SER A 182 22.66 3.44 -26.01
N ARG A 183 22.15 3.72 -24.79
CA ARG A 183 22.87 3.63 -23.51
C ARG A 183 22.45 2.38 -22.75
N LYS A 184 23.42 1.57 -22.37
CA LYS A 184 23.14 0.34 -21.57
C LYS A 184 22.46 0.63 -20.22
N GLU A 185 22.78 1.75 -19.60
CA GLU A 185 22.19 2.18 -18.33
C GLU A 185 20.68 2.42 -18.47
N ASP A 186 20.26 3.04 -19.58
CA ASP A 186 18.86 3.33 -19.86
C ASP A 186 18.09 2.06 -20.25
N GLN A 187 18.74 1.13 -20.96
CA GLN A 187 18.20 -0.20 -21.23
C GLN A 187 17.93 -0.96 -19.91
N SER A 188 18.93 -1.03 -19.01
CA SER A 188 18.79 -1.69 -17.71
C SER A 188 17.71 -1.02 -16.83
N THR A 189 17.58 0.31 -16.94
CA THR A 189 16.52 1.04 -16.24
C THR A 189 15.16 0.62 -16.76
N TYR A 190 14.96 0.58 -18.07
CA TYR A 190 13.70 0.14 -18.68
C TYR A 190 13.35 -1.31 -18.34
N GLU A 191 14.33 -2.20 -18.39
CA GLU A 191 14.17 -3.62 -17.99
C GLU A 191 13.76 -3.75 -16.53
N SER A 192 14.35 -2.97 -15.64
CA SER A 192 13.99 -2.98 -14.21
C SER A 192 12.52 -2.61 -13.99
N TYR A 193 12.01 -1.60 -14.72
CA TYR A 193 10.58 -1.24 -14.67
C TYR A 193 9.69 -2.35 -15.23
N MET A 194 10.12 -3.03 -16.31
CA MET A 194 9.40 -4.16 -16.90
C MET A 194 9.32 -5.35 -15.92
N ILE A 195 10.46 -5.72 -15.33
CA ILE A 195 10.56 -6.81 -14.37
C ILE A 195 9.63 -6.55 -13.18
N GLU A 196 9.63 -5.30 -12.68
CA GLU A 196 8.77 -4.90 -11.59
C GLU A 196 7.28 -4.94 -11.97
N PHE A 197 6.92 -4.39 -13.14
CA PHE A 197 5.54 -4.35 -13.62
C PHE A 197 4.95 -5.73 -13.86
N LEU A 198 5.69 -6.60 -14.55
CA LEU A 198 5.26 -7.96 -14.86
C LEU A 198 5.47 -8.95 -13.72
N GLY A 199 6.19 -8.54 -12.66
CA GLY A 199 6.48 -9.39 -11.51
C GLY A 199 7.40 -10.56 -11.83
N ILE A 200 8.37 -10.37 -12.72
CA ILE A 200 9.31 -11.42 -13.15
C ILE A 200 10.20 -11.84 -11.97
N PRO A 201 10.30 -13.14 -11.65
CA PRO A 201 11.11 -13.62 -10.53
C PRO A 201 12.60 -13.38 -10.73
N ASN A 202 13.33 -13.10 -9.64
CA ASN A 202 14.77 -12.83 -9.70
C ASN A 202 15.61 -13.99 -10.23
N ASP A 203 15.19 -15.23 -10.03
CA ASP A 203 15.88 -16.41 -10.55
C ASP A 203 15.83 -16.50 -12.09
N VAL A 204 14.76 -15.96 -12.70
CA VAL A 204 14.63 -15.81 -14.15
C VAL A 204 15.57 -14.72 -14.67
N VAL A 205 15.66 -13.59 -13.96
CA VAL A 205 16.54 -12.47 -14.30
C VAL A 205 18.03 -12.90 -14.23
N ILE A 206 18.39 -13.65 -13.21
CA ILE A 206 19.76 -14.16 -13.05
C ILE A 206 20.12 -15.13 -14.18
N LYS A 207 19.19 -15.98 -14.64
CA LYS A 207 19.42 -16.88 -15.77
C LYS A 207 19.63 -16.13 -17.07
N ASP A 208 18.83 -15.11 -17.32
CA ASP A 208 18.93 -14.29 -18.51
C ASP A 208 20.29 -13.61 -18.63
N GLN A 209 20.82 -13.06 -17.51
CA GLN A 209 22.14 -12.44 -17.43
C GLN A 209 23.32 -13.43 -17.57
N SER A 210 23.09 -14.72 -17.41
CA SER A 210 24.12 -15.75 -17.52
C SER A 210 24.21 -16.36 -18.93
N GLU A 211 23.23 -16.10 -19.79
CA GLU A 211 23.14 -16.60 -21.18
C GLU A 211 23.66 -15.57 -22.21
N ASP A 212 23.95 -14.31 -21.79
CA ASP A 212 24.59 -13.24 -22.56
C ASP A 212 26.12 -13.26 -22.37
#